data_a93224133c3f68b58dbd1ab6760cb919
#
_entry.id   a93224133c3f68b58dbd1ab6760cb919
#
_cell.length_a   1.000
_cell.length_b   1.000
_cell.length_c   1.000
_cell.angle_alpha   90.00
_cell.angle_beta   90.00
_cell.angle_gamma   90.00
#
_symmetry.space_group_name_H-M   'P 1'
#
loop_
_entity.id
_entity.type
_entity.pdbx_description
1 polymer ?
#
loop_
_entity_poly.entity_id
_entity_poly.type
_entity_poly.pdbx_seq_one_letter_code
_entity_poly.pdbx_strand_id
1 'polypeptide(L)'
;MTTLLYLHGYNSSSQSKKVLQTKHWIASNAPYVDFICPDLPPFAHCAMKLLNTIVEARSSRPLGLIGSSMGGFFATCLIEKYDLRGVLINPAVSPARGLESWLGVNENYITGDQWTLRSQDIKEFNNCLLYTSDAADDLR
;
A
#
# COMPACT_ATOMS: atom_id res chain seq x y z
N MET A 1 13.76 17.38 -1.49
CA MET A 1 12.91 16.83 -2.56
C MET A 1 11.74 16.08 -1.95
N THR A 2 10.55 16.35 -2.43
CA THR A 2 9.34 15.64 -1.97
C THR A 2 9.25 14.28 -2.62
N THR A 3 8.94 13.26 -1.84
CA THR A 3 8.67 11.91 -2.33
C THR A 3 7.17 11.67 -2.39
N LEU A 4 6.72 11.10 -3.48
CA LEU A 4 5.34 10.62 -3.63
C LEU A 4 5.38 9.09 -3.76
N LEU A 5 4.83 8.43 -2.75
CA LEU A 5 4.79 6.97 -2.67
C LEU A 5 3.41 6.49 -3.13
N TYR A 6 3.40 5.72 -4.21
CA TYR A 6 2.16 5.16 -4.77
C TYR A 6 2.03 3.69 -4.35
N LEU A 7 0.89 3.37 -3.76
CA LEU A 7 0.58 2.00 -3.31
C LEU A 7 -0.50 1.42 -4.24
N HIS A 8 -0.10 0.43 -5.04
CA HIS A 8 -0.99 -0.19 -6.03
C HIS A 8 -2.01 -1.14 -5.41
N GLY A 9 -3.00 -1.54 -6.21
CA GLY A 9 -4.06 -2.45 -5.79
C GLY A 9 -3.60 -3.89 -5.59
N TYR A 10 -4.50 -4.70 -5.02
CA TYR A 10 -4.23 -6.10 -4.72
C TYR A 10 -4.00 -6.89 -6.00
N ASN A 11 -3.02 -7.79 -5.96
CA ASN A 11 -2.64 -8.64 -7.10
C ASN A 11 -2.24 -7.84 -8.35
N SER A 12 -1.78 -6.61 -8.17
CA SER A 12 -1.31 -5.71 -9.23
C SER A 12 0.20 -5.50 -9.13
N SER A 13 0.73 -4.45 -9.73
CA SER A 13 2.16 -4.14 -9.69
C SER A 13 2.43 -2.67 -10.00
N SER A 14 3.71 -2.30 -9.89
CA SER A 14 4.22 -0.98 -10.31
C SER A 14 4.05 -0.72 -11.81
N GLN A 15 3.71 -1.73 -12.60
CA GLN A 15 3.53 -1.62 -14.04
C GLN A 15 2.06 -1.53 -14.45
N SER A 16 1.15 -1.36 -13.50
CA SER A 16 -0.27 -1.20 -13.80
C SER A 16 -0.51 0.11 -14.58
N LYS A 17 -1.60 0.14 -15.32
CA LYS A 17 -1.96 1.29 -16.16
C LYS A 17 -2.06 2.58 -15.34
N LYS A 18 -2.72 2.53 -14.19
CA LYS A 18 -2.89 3.72 -13.32
C LYS A 18 -1.56 4.22 -12.78
N VAL A 19 -0.68 3.31 -12.37
CA VAL A 19 0.65 3.67 -11.88
C VAL A 19 1.46 4.35 -12.97
N LEU A 20 1.50 3.76 -14.17
CA LEU A 20 2.27 4.31 -15.27
C LEU A 20 1.71 5.66 -15.74
N GLN A 21 0.39 5.83 -15.76
CA GLN A 21 -0.23 7.11 -16.06
C GLN A 21 0.14 8.19 -15.04
N THR A 22 0.10 7.86 -13.76
CA THR A 22 0.48 8.77 -12.68
C THR A 22 1.95 9.13 -12.77
N LYS A 23 2.81 8.14 -12.95
CA LYS A 23 4.26 8.35 -13.12
C LYS A 23 4.56 9.28 -14.28
N HIS A 24 3.91 9.07 -15.42
CA HIS A 24 4.09 9.90 -16.60
C HIS A 24 3.63 11.35 -16.35
N TRP A 25 2.48 11.52 -15.70
CA TRP A 25 1.96 12.84 -15.37
C TRP A 25 2.93 13.60 -14.44
N ILE A 26 3.44 12.93 -13.40
CA ILE A 26 4.41 13.52 -12.46
C ILE A 26 5.67 13.94 -13.19
N ALA A 27 6.20 13.07 -14.06
CA ALA A 27 7.41 13.38 -14.82
C ALA A 27 7.24 14.62 -15.69
N SER A 28 6.05 14.84 -16.24
CA SER A 28 5.76 15.98 -17.12
C SER A 28 5.40 17.27 -16.37
N ASN A 29 4.73 17.17 -15.22
CA ASN A 29 4.13 18.33 -14.54
C ASN A 29 4.83 18.66 -13.20
N ALA A 30 5.49 17.72 -12.59
CA ALA A 30 6.16 17.90 -11.30
C ALA A 30 7.48 17.11 -11.25
N PRO A 31 8.43 17.42 -12.17
CA PRO A 31 9.65 16.62 -12.29
C PRO A 31 10.57 16.69 -11.07
N TYR A 32 10.30 17.62 -10.15
CA TYR A 32 11.00 17.74 -8.88
C TYR A 32 10.51 16.77 -7.81
N VAL A 33 9.43 16.03 -8.09
CA VAL A 33 8.90 15.02 -7.16
C VAL A 33 9.55 13.67 -7.46
N ASP A 34 10.03 13.02 -6.41
CA ASP A 34 10.56 11.65 -6.50
C ASP A 34 9.39 10.66 -6.40
N PHE A 35 8.98 10.10 -7.53
CA PHE A 35 7.86 9.16 -7.61
C PHE A 35 8.36 7.73 -7.39
N ILE A 36 7.80 7.06 -6.37
CA ILE A 36 8.16 5.69 -6.02
C ILE A 36 6.90 4.85 -5.97
N CYS A 37 6.91 3.70 -6.65
CA CYS A 37 5.86 2.70 -6.55
C CYS A 37 6.51 1.32 -6.36
N PRO A 38 6.63 0.84 -5.12
CA PRO A 38 7.16 -0.51 -4.87
C PRO A 38 6.14 -1.57 -5.29
N ASP A 39 6.63 -2.73 -5.72
CA ASP A 39 5.78 -3.89 -5.92
C ASP A 39 5.41 -4.47 -4.55
N LEU A 40 4.12 -4.46 -4.24
CA LEU A 40 3.63 -4.89 -2.94
C LEU A 40 3.34 -6.39 -2.96
N PRO A 41 3.91 -7.15 -2.01
CA PRO A 41 3.52 -8.56 -1.86
C PRO A 41 2.07 -8.66 -1.42
N PRO A 42 1.40 -9.80 -1.72
CA PRO A 42 -0.02 -9.97 -1.38
C PRO A 42 -0.27 -10.29 0.10
N PHE A 43 0.77 -10.36 0.90
CA PHE A 43 0.71 -10.67 2.32
C PHE A 43 0.85 -9.39 3.14
N ALA A 44 -0.11 -9.12 4.02
CA ALA A 44 -0.18 -7.86 4.77
C ALA A 44 1.09 -7.59 5.58
N HIS A 45 1.60 -8.59 6.29
CA HIS A 45 2.81 -8.44 7.09
C HIS A 45 4.02 -8.06 6.23
N CYS A 46 4.19 -8.76 5.10
CA CYS A 46 5.30 -8.49 4.19
C CYS A 46 5.19 -7.12 3.54
N ALA A 47 3.98 -6.75 3.11
CA ALA A 47 3.72 -5.44 2.51
C ALA A 47 4.02 -4.32 3.51
N MET A 48 3.52 -4.43 4.74
CA MET A 48 3.74 -3.40 5.77
C MET A 48 5.21 -3.31 6.17
N LYS A 49 5.91 -4.44 6.26
CA LYS A 49 7.35 -4.43 6.54
C LYS A 49 8.13 -3.67 5.47
N LEU A 50 7.83 -3.94 4.21
CA LEU A 50 8.44 -3.23 3.09
C LEU A 50 8.15 -1.73 3.15
N LEU A 51 6.88 -1.37 3.36
CA LEU A 51 6.44 0.02 3.38
C LEU A 51 7.02 0.79 4.56
N ASN A 52 7.06 0.19 5.75
CA ASN A 52 7.70 0.80 6.92
C ASN A 52 9.17 1.11 6.63
N THR A 53 9.88 0.19 6.02
CA THR A 53 11.29 0.38 5.65
C THR A 53 11.46 1.57 4.71
N ILE A 54 10.60 1.68 3.69
CA ILE A 54 10.65 2.78 2.72
C ILE A 54 10.38 4.12 3.38
N VAL A 55 9.33 4.20 4.21
CA VAL A 55 8.94 5.43 4.90
C VAL A 55 10.04 5.88 5.87
N GLU A 56 10.56 4.96 6.67
CA GLU A 56 11.60 5.27 7.67
C GLU A 56 12.90 5.73 7.03
N ALA A 57 13.26 5.19 5.87
CA ALA A 57 14.44 5.62 5.12
C ALA A 57 14.30 7.06 4.58
N ARG A 58 13.09 7.60 4.53
CA ARG A 58 12.79 8.93 3.99
C ARG A 58 12.22 9.90 5.03
N SER A 59 12.39 9.60 6.30
CA SER A 59 11.80 10.37 7.41
C SER A 59 12.26 11.82 7.48
N SER A 60 13.40 12.15 6.88
CA SER A 60 13.94 13.53 6.87
C SER A 60 13.39 14.38 5.71
N ARG A 61 12.53 13.83 4.86
CA ARG A 61 12.01 14.52 3.67
C ARG A 61 10.48 14.51 3.68
N PRO A 62 9.84 15.51 3.04
CA PRO A 62 8.39 15.46 2.87
C PRO A 62 7.98 14.23 2.07
N LEU A 63 6.98 13.52 2.57
CA LEU A 63 6.47 12.29 1.96
C LEU A 63 4.96 12.37 1.88
N GLY A 64 4.42 12.20 0.67
CA GLY A 64 2.99 12.05 0.43
C GLY A 64 2.68 10.66 -0.10
N LEU A 65 1.44 10.22 0.08
CA LEU A 65 0.98 8.90 -0.35
C LEU A 65 -0.17 9.01 -1.34
N ILE A 66 -0.19 8.08 -2.29
CA ILE A 66 -1.40 7.76 -3.08
C ILE A 66 -1.64 6.27 -2.88
N GLY A 67 -2.84 5.90 -2.44
CA GLY A 67 -3.20 4.49 -2.29
C GLY A 67 -4.45 4.15 -3.06
N SER A 68 -4.41 3.12 -3.89
CA SER A 68 -5.53 2.66 -4.69
C SER A 68 -6.00 1.28 -4.22
N SER A 69 -7.31 1.13 -3.94
CA SER A 69 -7.92 -0.12 -3.52
C SER A 69 -7.22 -0.69 -2.26
N MET A 70 -6.61 -1.86 -2.32
CA MET A 70 -5.83 -2.42 -1.20
C MET A 70 -4.65 -1.54 -0.83
N GLY A 71 -4.04 -0.88 -1.81
CA GLY A 71 -3.01 0.13 -1.54
C GLY A 71 -3.53 1.29 -0.70
N GLY A 72 -4.82 1.62 -0.82
CA GLY A 72 -5.49 2.60 0.03
C GLY A 72 -5.59 2.15 1.49
N PHE A 73 -5.83 0.85 1.72
CA PHE A 73 -5.79 0.30 3.07
C PHE A 73 -4.40 0.45 3.70
N PHE A 74 -3.37 0.04 3.00
CA PHE A 74 -1.99 0.20 3.49
C PHE A 74 -1.61 1.66 3.69
N ALA A 75 -2.03 2.53 2.78
CA ALA A 75 -1.81 3.97 2.92
C ALA A 75 -2.45 4.52 4.20
N THR A 76 -3.67 4.08 4.53
CA THR A 76 -4.34 4.46 5.78
C THR A 76 -3.52 4.06 7.00
N CYS A 77 -2.99 2.83 7.01
CA CYS A 77 -2.13 2.36 8.10
C CYS A 77 -0.88 3.22 8.25
N LEU A 78 -0.25 3.60 7.14
CA LEU A 78 0.95 4.44 7.16
C LEU A 78 0.65 5.88 7.58
N ILE A 79 -0.46 6.43 7.11
CA ILE A 79 -0.89 7.79 7.47
C ILE A 79 -1.10 7.89 8.97
N GLU A 80 -1.78 6.92 9.57
CA GLU A 80 -2.01 6.91 11.01
C GLU A 80 -0.72 6.68 11.81
N LYS A 81 0.13 5.77 11.35
CA LYS A 81 1.36 5.42 12.05
C LYS A 81 2.40 6.54 12.05
N TYR A 82 2.54 7.22 10.92
CA TYR A 82 3.62 8.20 10.70
C TYR A 82 3.14 9.64 10.55
N ASP A 83 1.85 9.89 10.74
CA ASP A 83 1.24 11.22 10.57
C ASP A 83 1.54 11.83 9.19
N LEU A 84 1.26 11.05 8.15
CA LEU A 84 1.50 11.44 6.76
C LEU A 84 0.24 11.98 6.10
N ARG A 85 0.41 12.62 4.95
CA ARG A 85 -0.69 13.06 4.09
C ARG A 85 -0.80 12.14 2.89
N GLY A 86 -2.03 11.91 2.44
CA GLY A 86 -2.24 11.06 1.29
C GLY A 86 -3.58 11.23 0.63
N VAL A 87 -3.69 10.67 -0.56
CA VAL A 87 -4.92 10.58 -1.34
C VAL A 87 -5.29 9.11 -1.47
N LEU A 88 -6.54 8.79 -1.16
CA LEU A 88 -7.06 7.43 -1.25
C LEU A 88 -8.03 7.34 -2.41
N ILE A 89 -7.82 6.35 -3.27
CA ILE A 89 -8.66 6.09 -4.45
C ILE A 89 -9.38 4.76 -4.23
N ASN A 90 -10.69 4.81 -3.99
CA ASN A 90 -11.51 3.63 -3.72
C ASN A 90 -10.83 2.67 -2.72
N PRO A 91 -10.46 3.13 -1.51
CA PRO A 91 -9.67 2.34 -0.59
C PRO A 91 -10.45 1.15 -0.04
N ALA A 92 -9.76 0.02 0.15
CA ALA A 92 -10.30 -1.10 0.91
C ALA A 92 -10.32 -0.70 2.40
N VAL A 93 -11.50 -0.75 3.01
CA VAL A 93 -11.71 -0.33 4.41
C VAL A 93 -11.60 -1.51 5.37
N SER A 94 -12.18 -2.65 4.97
CA SER A 94 -12.12 -3.90 5.75
C SER A 94 -11.68 -5.02 4.82
N PRO A 95 -10.40 -5.07 4.44
CA PRO A 95 -9.93 -5.95 3.37
C PRO A 95 -10.16 -7.43 3.66
N ALA A 96 -10.10 -7.85 4.91
CA ALA A 96 -10.32 -9.26 5.28
C ALA A 96 -11.66 -9.81 4.80
N ARG A 97 -12.69 -8.96 4.73
CA ARG A 97 -14.04 -9.39 4.32
C ARG A 97 -14.11 -9.81 2.85
N GLY A 98 -13.30 -9.22 2.00
CA GLY A 98 -13.31 -9.50 0.55
C GLY A 98 -12.29 -10.54 0.11
N LEU A 99 -11.39 -10.96 1.00
CA LEU A 99 -10.27 -11.81 0.62
C LEU A 99 -10.59 -13.31 0.59
N GLU A 100 -11.73 -13.73 1.13
CA GLU A 100 -12.10 -15.14 1.14
C GLU A 100 -12.22 -15.71 -0.28
N SER A 101 -12.64 -14.91 -1.24
CA SER A 101 -12.70 -15.31 -2.65
C SER A 101 -11.33 -15.52 -3.29
N TRP A 102 -10.27 -15.06 -2.63
CA TRP A 102 -8.89 -15.19 -3.11
C TRP A 102 -8.14 -16.37 -2.49
N LEU A 103 -8.79 -17.13 -1.60
CA LEU A 103 -8.17 -18.32 -1.00
C LEU A 103 -7.71 -19.30 -2.07
N GLY A 104 -6.50 -19.84 -1.88
CA GLY A 104 -5.88 -20.79 -2.82
C GLY A 104 -4.84 -20.12 -3.70
N VAL A 105 -4.60 -20.73 -4.86
CA VAL A 105 -3.58 -20.28 -5.80
C VAL A 105 -4.10 -19.14 -6.65
N ASN A 106 -3.30 -18.08 -6.75
CA ASN A 106 -3.58 -16.92 -7.58
C ASN A 106 -2.40 -16.64 -8.51
N GLU A 107 -2.67 -15.89 -9.55
CA GLU A 107 -1.66 -15.41 -10.48
C GLU A 107 -1.74 -13.88 -10.55
N ASN A 108 -0.60 -13.21 -10.46
CA ASN A 108 -0.55 -11.74 -10.58
C ASN A 108 -0.99 -11.32 -11.98
N TYR A 109 -1.90 -10.36 -12.07
CA TYR A 109 -2.47 -9.89 -13.35
C TYR A 109 -1.42 -9.32 -14.30
N ILE A 110 -0.35 -8.77 -13.77
CA ILE A 110 0.63 -8.02 -14.55
C ILE A 110 1.90 -8.85 -14.76
N THR A 111 2.43 -9.46 -13.70
CA THR A 111 3.72 -10.16 -13.72
C THR A 111 3.62 -11.63 -14.06
N GLY A 112 2.44 -12.25 -13.86
CA GLY A 112 2.24 -13.69 -14.04
C GLY A 112 2.76 -14.54 -12.88
N ASP A 113 3.30 -13.93 -11.83
CA ASP A 113 3.80 -14.64 -10.66
C ASP A 113 2.67 -15.35 -9.92
N GLN A 114 2.89 -16.60 -9.55
CA GLN A 114 1.93 -17.37 -8.76
C GLN A 114 2.19 -17.20 -7.27
N TRP A 115 1.09 -17.18 -6.50
CA TRP A 115 1.15 -17.08 -5.05
C TRP A 115 -0.10 -17.73 -4.45
N THR A 116 -0.02 -18.12 -3.19
CA THR A 116 -1.11 -18.82 -2.51
C THR A 116 -1.56 -18.03 -1.30
N LEU A 117 -2.87 -17.76 -1.21
CA LEU A 117 -3.47 -17.11 -0.04
C LEU A 117 -4.08 -18.17 0.87
N ARG A 118 -3.72 -18.10 2.14
CA ARG A 118 -4.23 -18.98 3.21
C ARG A 118 -5.11 -18.18 4.16
N SER A 119 -5.95 -18.88 4.92
CA SER A 119 -6.82 -18.23 5.93
C SER A 119 -6.02 -17.41 6.93
N GLN A 120 -4.84 -17.88 7.32
CA GLN A 120 -3.96 -17.16 8.24
C GLN A 120 -3.49 -15.83 7.64
N ASP A 121 -3.25 -15.78 6.35
CA ASP A 121 -2.81 -14.56 5.67
C ASP A 121 -3.91 -13.49 5.71
N ILE A 122 -5.16 -13.90 5.61
CA ILE A 122 -6.31 -12.99 5.73
C ILE A 122 -6.37 -12.36 7.12
N LYS A 123 -6.11 -13.14 8.15
CA LYS A 123 -6.10 -12.65 9.54
C LYS A 123 -5.04 -11.57 9.78
N GLU A 124 -3.93 -11.62 9.07
CA GLU A 124 -2.87 -10.63 9.18
C GLU A 124 -3.33 -9.22 8.76
N PHE A 125 -4.29 -9.12 7.86
CA PHE A 125 -4.88 -7.82 7.50
C PHE A 125 -5.63 -7.19 8.68
N ASN A 126 -6.31 -8.00 9.47
CA ASN A 126 -6.96 -7.53 10.70
C ASN A 126 -5.94 -7.04 11.73
N ASN A 127 -4.79 -7.71 11.83
CA ASN A 127 -3.73 -7.32 12.74
C ASN A 127 -3.15 -5.95 12.38
N CYS A 128 -2.99 -5.65 11.09
CA CYS A 128 -2.53 -4.34 10.64
C CYS A 128 -3.46 -3.22 11.11
N LEU A 129 -4.77 -3.43 10.96
CA LEU A 129 -5.78 -2.45 11.37
C LEU A 129 -5.81 -2.29 12.89
N LEU A 130 -5.83 -3.39 13.63
CA LEU A 130 -5.84 -3.37 15.10
C LEU A 130 -4.58 -2.70 15.65
N TYR A 131 -3.43 -3.00 15.10
CA TYR A 131 -2.18 -2.40 15.53
C TYR A 131 -2.19 -0.88 15.38
N THR A 132 -2.69 -0.38 14.27
CA THR A 132 -2.81 1.05 14.02
C THR A 132 -3.83 1.70 14.98
N SER A 133 -4.97 1.05 15.19
CA SER A 133 -6.02 1.53 16.10
C SER A 133 -5.54 1.57 17.55
N ASP A 134 -4.83 0.54 18.00
CA ASP A 134 -4.27 0.49 19.36
C ASP A 134 -3.28 1.63 19.59
N ALA A 135 -2.43 1.91 18.62
CA ALA A 135 -1.50 3.03 18.70
C ALA A 135 -2.24 4.38 18.80
N ALA A 136 -3.35 4.54 18.08
CA ALA A 136 -4.18 5.75 18.16
C ALA A 136 -4.89 5.85 19.51
N ASP A 137 -5.36 4.74 20.07
CA ASP A 137 -6.02 4.71 21.37
C ASP A 137 -5.06 5.01 22.52
N ASP A 138 -3.83 4.56 22.43
CA ASP A 138 -2.79 4.84 23.44
C ASP A 138 -2.46 6.34 23.53
N LEU A 139 -2.73 7.11 22.48
CA LEU A 139 -2.50 8.55 22.44
C LEU A 139 -3.68 9.36 23.01
N ARG A 140 -4.76 8.71 23.33
CA ARG A 140 -5.97 9.32 23.91
C ARG A 140 -5.98 9.17 25.42
#